data_276b5cf294170d5f896b27da4b7a6f02
#
_entry.id   276b5cf294170d5f896b27da4b7a6f02
#
_cell.length_a   1.000
_cell.length_b   1.000
_cell.length_c   1.000
_cell.angle_alpha   90.00
_cell.angle_beta   90.00
_cell.angle_gamma   90.00
#
_symmetry.space_group_name_H-M   'P 1'
#
loop_
_entity.id
_entity.type
_entity.pdbx_description
1 polymer ?
#
loop_
_entity_poly.entity_id
_entity_poly.type
_entity_poly.pdbx_seq_one_letter_code
_entity_poly.pdbx_strand_id
1 'polypeptide(L)'
;AALALTKTWAGSHSLRYFSTAVSRPGRREPWYVEVGYVDDTQFVRFDSDAESPRMEPRAPWMEQEGPEYWDRNTRRAKGHAQTHRGNLRTLLRYYNQSEGGSHTVQIMSGCDLGPDGRLLRGYHQHAYDGKDYIALNEDLRSWTAADMAAHNTQRKWEAAREAEQWRAYLEGGCLEWLRRYLENGKETLQRADPPKTYVTHHPVSDHEATLRCWALGFYPAEITLTWQ
;
A
#
# COMPACT_ATOMS: atom_id res chain seq x y z
N ALA A 1 -24.05 33.55 -4.10
CA ALA A 1 -22.70 33.00 -4.04
C ALA A 1 -22.66 32.01 -2.89
N ALA A 2 -22.61 30.71 -3.15
CA ALA A 2 -22.43 29.69 -2.14
C ALA A 2 -20.94 29.66 -1.75
N LEU A 3 -20.62 29.95 -0.49
CA LEU A 3 -19.32 29.69 0.07
C LEU A 3 -19.15 28.17 0.17
N ALA A 4 -18.37 27.60 -0.73
CA ALA A 4 -17.87 26.23 -0.56
C ALA A 4 -16.87 26.25 0.57
N LEU A 5 -17.22 25.70 1.73
CA LEU A 5 -16.29 25.40 2.82
C LEU A 5 -15.37 24.28 2.30
N THR A 6 -14.20 24.64 1.82
CA THR A 6 -13.12 23.65 1.59
C THR A 6 -12.63 23.18 2.94
N LYS A 7 -12.88 21.90 3.25
CA LYS A 7 -12.31 21.26 4.44
C LYS A 7 -10.79 21.18 4.23
N THR A 8 -10.02 21.93 5.03
CA THR A 8 -8.57 21.82 5.05
C THR A 8 -8.18 20.69 6.01
N TRP A 9 -7.32 19.79 5.55
CA TRP A 9 -6.78 18.71 6.37
C TRP A 9 -5.53 19.22 7.10
N ALA A 10 -5.36 18.83 8.37
CA ALA A 10 -4.14 19.15 9.13
C ALA A 10 -3.00 18.24 8.63
N GLY A 11 -2.25 18.71 7.63
CA GLY A 11 -1.18 17.95 7.00
C GLY A 11 -1.62 17.18 5.75
N SER A 12 -0.73 16.36 5.23
CA SER A 12 -1.01 15.42 4.14
C SER A 12 -1.40 14.06 4.70
N HIS A 13 -2.23 13.32 3.96
CA HIS A 13 -2.67 11.97 4.32
C HIS A 13 -2.50 11.04 3.13
N SER A 14 -2.42 9.74 3.39
CA SER A 14 -2.22 8.73 2.35
C SER A 14 -3.19 7.55 2.48
N LEU A 15 -3.59 7.01 1.33
CA LEU A 15 -4.24 5.71 1.21
C LEU A 15 -3.31 4.79 0.42
N ARG A 16 -2.97 3.65 0.97
CA ARG A 16 -2.10 2.65 0.35
C ARG A 16 -2.71 1.26 0.42
N TYR A 17 -2.64 0.55 -0.69
CA TYR A 17 -2.89 -0.89 -0.75
C TYR A 17 -1.61 -1.60 -1.14
N PHE A 18 -1.25 -2.62 -0.37
CA PHE A 18 -0.14 -3.52 -0.63
C PHE A 18 -0.67 -4.90 -0.87
N SER A 19 -0.28 -5.52 -1.97
CA SER A 19 -0.59 -6.91 -2.24
C SER A 19 0.67 -7.72 -2.51
N THR A 20 0.65 -8.96 -2.05
CA THR A 20 1.73 -9.93 -2.25
C THR A 20 1.14 -11.24 -2.70
N ALA A 21 1.68 -11.79 -3.77
CA ALA A 21 1.37 -13.15 -4.23
C ALA A 21 2.67 -13.97 -4.25
N VAL A 22 2.63 -15.14 -3.63
CA VAL A 22 3.76 -16.07 -3.56
C VAL A 22 3.38 -17.39 -4.19
N SER A 23 4.06 -17.79 -5.28
CA SER A 23 3.85 -19.10 -5.87
C SER A 23 4.39 -20.21 -4.97
N ARG A 24 3.69 -21.32 -4.95
CA ARG A 24 4.01 -22.47 -4.09
C ARG A 24 4.20 -23.70 -4.95
N PRO A 25 5.43 -24.22 -5.12
CA PRO A 25 5.67 -25.43 -5.89
C PRO A 25 4.79 -26.58 -5.41
N GLY A 26 4.16 -27.29 -6.36
CA GLY A 26 3.23 -28.39 -6.07
C GLY A 26 1.82 -27.96 -5.65
N ARG A 27 1.55 -26.68 -5.50
CA ARG A 27 0.20 -26.15 -5.26
C ARG A 27 -0.31 -25.39 -6.49
N ARG A 28 -1.59 -25.55 -6.79
CA ARG A 28 -2.22 -24.92 -7.94
C ARG A 28 -2.37 -23.41 -7.75
N GLU A 29 -2.68 -22.98 -6.52
CA GLU A 29 -2.95 -21.57 -6.20
C GLU A 29 -1.78 -20.97 -5.40
N PRO A 30 -1.31 -19.77 -5.77
CA PRO A 30 -0.39 -19.01 -4.95
C PRO A 30 -1.06 -18.57 -3.65
N TRP A 31 -0.27 -18.31 -2.62
CA TRP A 31 -0.74 -17.53 -1.49
C TRP A 31 -0.86 -16.07 -1.90
N TYR A 32 -1.99 -15.44 -1.56
CA TYR A 32 -2.25 -14.05 -1.85
C TYR A 32 -2.73 -13.32 -0.59
N VAL A 33 -2.13 -12.18 -0.30
CA VAL A 33 -2.53 -11.28 0.77
C VAL A 33 -2.61 -9.85 0.25
N GLU A 34 -3.63 -9.13 0.67
CA GLU A 34 -3.81 -7.70 0.40
C GLU A 34 -4.11 -6.98 1.71
N VAL A 35 -3.41 -5.87 1.96
CA VAL A 35 -3.63 -5.02 3.13
C VAL A 35 -3.81 -3.57 2.70
N GLY A 36 -4.66 -2.84 3.40
CA GLY A 36 -4.87 -1.41 3.20
C GLY A 36 -4.46 -0.61 4.41
N TYR A 37 -3.86 0.55 4.16
CA TYR A 37 -3.42 1.52 5.15
C TYR A 37 -3.98 2.90 4.86
N VAL A 38 -4.42 3.58 5.91
CA VAL A 38 -4.59 5.03 5.92
C VAL A 38 -3.47 5.58 6.80
N ASP A 39 -2.59 6.37 6.21
CA ASP A 39 -1.35 6.79 6.86
C ASP A 39 -0.58 5.57 7.43
N ASP A 40 -0.29 5.55 8.71
CA ASP A 40 0.40 4.45 9.39
C ASP A 40 -0.56 3.43 10.04
N THR A 41 -1.86 3.51 9.75
CA THR A 41 -2.89 2.66 10.35
C THR A 41 -3.42 1.64 9.34
N GLN A 42 -3.17 0.35 9.60
CA GLN A 42 -3.83 -0.72 8.84
C GLN A 42 -5.33 -0.72 9.13
N PHE A 43 -6.15 -0.78 8.09
CA PHE A 43 -7.60 -0.75 8.25
C PHE A 43 -8.34 -1.92 7.62
N VAL A 44 -7.75 -2.60 6.64
CA VAL A 44 -8.32 -3.79 6.00
C VAL A 44 -7.26 -4.83 5.69
N ARG A 45 -7.69 -6.11 5.63
CA ARG A 45 -6.86 -7.24 5.22
C ARG A 45 -7.70 -8.29 4.49
N PHE A 46 -7.11 -8.88 3.46
CA PHE A 46 -7.56 -10.10 2.81
C PHE A 46 -6.44 -11.12 2.80
N ASP A 47 -6.74 -12.38 3.13
CA ASP A 47 -5.79 -13.49 3.11
C ASP A 47 -6.43 -14.68 2.40
N SER A 48 -5.84 -15.14 1.29
CA SER A 48 -6.37 -16.27 0.50
C SER A 48 -6.30 -17.61 1.23
N ASP A 49 -5.44 -17.75 2.25
CA ASP A 49 -5.28 -18.97 3.02
C ASP A 49 -6.20 -19.01 4.27
N ALA A 50 -7.00 -17.99 4.51
CA ALA A 50 -8.02 -18.03 5.56
C ALA A 50 -9.06 -19.11 5.23
N GLU A 51 -9.71 -19.68 6.25
CA GLU A 51 -10.75 -20.70 6.09
C GLU A 51 -11.91 -20.21 5.20
N SER A 52 -12.30 -18.95 5.37
CA SER A 52 -13.29 -18.28 4.53
C SER A 52 -12.74 -16.92 4.08
N PRO A 53 -12.01 -16.87 2.93
CA PRO A 53 -11.31 -15.67 2.52
C PRO A 53 -12.27 -14.50 2.25
N ARG A 54 -12.15 -13.45 3.05
CA ARG A 54 -12.90 -12.20 2.93
C ARG A 54 -12.00 -11.00 3.23
N MET A 55 -12.36 -9.84 2.66
CA MET A 55 -11.82 -8.58 3.16
C MET A 55 -12.37 -8.34 4.56
N GLU A 56 -11.48 -8.06 5.51
CA GLU A 56 -11.82 -7.93 6.93
C GLU A 56 -11.36 -6.57 7.50
N PRO A 57 -12.11 -6.00 8.47
CA PRO A 57 -11.69 -4.79 9.17
C PRO A 57 -10.46 -5.07 10.06
N ARG A 58 -9.57 -4.08 10.15
CA ARG A 58 -8.39 -4.08 11.03
C ARG A 58 -8.32 -2.82 11.90
N ALA A 59 -9.27 -1.90 11.73
CA ALA A 59 -9.43 -0.73 12.57
C ALA A 59 -10.89 -0.64 13.05
N PRO A 60 -11.14 -0.20 14.30
CA PRO A 60 -12.50 -0.18 14.85
C PRO A 60 -13.46 0.71 14.05
N TRP A 61 -12.97 1.81 13.49
CA TRP A 61 -13.77 2.74 12.69
C TRP A 61 -14.23 2.18 11.34
N MET A 62 -13.72 1.02 10.93
CA MET A 62 -14.18 0.29 9.74
C MET A 62 -15.45 -0.53 9.98
N GLU A 63 -15.85 -0.75 11.23
CA GLU A 63 -17.09 -1.46 11.59
C GLU A 63 -18.35 -0.70 11.14
N GLN A 64 -18.23 0.59 10.82
CA GLN A 64 -19.29 1.41 10.24
C GLN A 64 -19.69 0.99 8.83
N GLU A 65 -18.80 0.31 8.10
CA GLU A 65 -19.07 -0.10 6.72
C GLU A 65 -20.03 -1.28 6.70
N GLY A 66 -21.03 -1.17 5.83
CA GLY A 66 -22.09 -2.19 5.70
C GLY A 66 -21.65 -3.42 4.89
N PRO A 67 -22.52 -4.45 4.84
CA PRO A 67 -22.24 -5.71 4.14
C PRO A 67 -21.85 -5.53 2.67
N GLU A 68 -22.41 -4.56 1.98
CA GLU A 68 -22.10 -4.28 0.56
C GLU A 68 -20.64 -3.85 0.35
N TYR A 69 -20.08 -3.11 1.30
CA TYR A 69 -18.67 -2.74 1.26
C TYR A 69 -17.78 -3.99 1.32
N TRP A 70 -18.04 -4.86 2.28
CA TRP A 70 -17.26 -6.08 2.51
C TRP A 70 -17.39 -7.08 1.36
N ASP A 71 -18.59 -7.26 0.83
CA ASP A 71 -18.82 -8.15 -0.32
C ASP A 71 -18.15 -7.64 -1.60
N ARG A 72 -18.22 -6.34 -1.87
CA ARG A 72 -17.56 -5.72 -3.02
C ARG A 72 -16.04 -5.85 -2.91
N ASN A 73 -15.45 -5.50 -1.76
CA ASN A 73 -14.01 -5.56 -1.56
C ASN A 73 -13.49 -7.00 -1.52
N THR A 74 -14.25 -7.95 -1.02
CA THR A 74 -13.92 -9.39 -1.09
C THR A 74 -13.87 -9.86 -2.54
N ARG A 75 -14.86 -9.52 -3.36
CA ARG A 75 -14.87 -9.88 -4.79
C ARG A 75 -13.67 -9.24 -5.52
N ARG A 76 -13.37 -7.99 -5.22
CA ARG A 76 -12.20 -7.30 -5.77
C ARG A 76 -10.91 -8.03 -5.41
N ALA A 77 -10.67 -8.34 -4.14
CA ALA A 77 -9.46 -9.04 -3.69
C ALA A 77 -9.32 -10.43 -4.31
N LYS A 78 -10.42 -11.19 -4.44
CA LYS A 78 -10.43 -12.48 -5.14
C LYS A 78 -10.08 -12.35 -6.62
N GLY A 79 -10.56 -11.30 -7.30
CA GLY A 79 -10.17 -10.97 -8.66
C GLY A 79 -8.69 -10.64 -8.78
N HIS A 80 -8.15 -9.85 -7.87
CA HIS A 80 -6.72 -9.53 -7.80
C HIS A 80 -5.87 -10.78 -7.60
N ALA A 81 -6.26 -11.69 -6.73
CA ALA A 81 -5.57 -12.97 -6.52
C ALA A 81 -5.46 -13.78 -7.82
N GLN A 82 -6.53 -13.84 -8.62
CA GLN A 82 -6.52 -14.51 -9.91
C GLN A 82 -5.62 -13.81 -10.94
N THR A 83 -5.62 -12.48 -10.96
CA THR A 83 -4.72 -11.69 -11.80
C THR A 83 -3.26 -11.96 -11.44
N HIS A 84 -2.91 -11.95 -10.16
CA HIS A 84 -1.54 -12.24 -9.70
C HIS A 84 -1.08 -13.65 -10.04
N ARG A 85 -2.00 -14.63 -9.99
CA ARG A 85 -1.72 -15.99 -10.44
C ARG A 85 -1.33 -16.02 -11.92
N GLY A 86 -2.06 -15.29 -12.77
CA GLY A 86 -1.73 -15.13 -14.17
C GLY A 86 -0.39 -14.41 -14.38
N ASN A 87 -0.13 -13.36 -13.61
CA ASN A 87 1.11 -12.60 -13.66
C ASN A 87 2.32 -13.48 -13.31
N LEU A 88 2.26 -14.27 -12.24
CA LEU A 88 3.33 -15.20 -11.86
C LEU A 88 3.68 -16.17 -12.99
N ARG A 89 2.70 -16.74 -13.67
CA ARG A 89 2.95 -17.61 -14.83
C ARG A 89 3.59 -16.87 -16.01
N THR A 90 3.15 -15.65 -16.27
CA THR A 90 3.73 -14.82 -17.33
C THR A 90 5.18 -14.46 -17.04
N LEU A 91 5.48 -14.11 -15.79
CA LEU A 91 6.83 -13.75 -15.36
C LEU A 91 7.81 -14.92 -15.43
N LEU A 92 7.39 -16.15 -15.08
CA LEU A 92 8.22 -17.35 -15.31
C LEU A 92 8.69 -17.46 -16.76
N ARG A 93 7.78 -17.19 -17.72
CA ARG A 93 8.14 -17.22 -19.16
C ARG A 93 9.06 -16.07 -19.55
N TYR A 94 8.82 -14.86 -19.05
CA TYR A 94 9.63 -13.69 -19.38
C TYR A 94 11.07 -13.82 -18.89
N TYR A 95 11.27 -14.45 -17.73
CA TYR A 95 12.59 -14.68 -17.14
C TYR A 95 13.17 -16.06 -17.39
N ASN A 96 12.51 -16.88 -18.24
CA ASN A 96 12.94 -18.25 -18.54
C ASN A 96 13.20 -19.10 -17.29
N GLN A 97 12.31 -18.99 -16.31
CA GLN A 97 12.41 -19.69 -15.03
C GLN A 97 11.56 -20.98 -15.05
N SER A 98 11.97 -21.96 -14.22
CA SER A 98 11.23 -23.23 -14.08
C SER A 98 10.05 -23.11 -13.11
N GLU A 99 9.09 -24.03 -13.24
CA GLU A 99 7.92 -24.09 -12.34
C GLU A 99 8.24 -24.63 -10.93
N GLY A 100 9.45 -25.14 -10.71
CA GLY A 100 9.87 -25.75 -9.44
C GLY A 100 10.24 -24.74 -8.34
N GLY A 101 10.41 -23.47 -8.67
CA GLY A 101 10.78 -22.40 -7.73
C GLY A 101 9.58 -21.63 -7.18
N SER A 102 9.73 -21.09 -5.98
CA SER A 102 8.81 -20.10 -5.42
C SER A 102 9.20 -18.70 -5.83
N HIS A 103 8.24 -17.91 -6.31
CA HIS A 103 8.43 -16.54 -6.77
C HIS A 103 7.38 -15.63 -6.15
N THR A 104 7.71 -14.35 -6.08
CA THR A 104 6.89 -13.35 -5.41
C THR A 104 6.58 -12.17 -6.34
N VAL A 105 5.31 -11.77 -6.41
CA VAL A 105 4.89 -10.50 -7.00
C VAL A 105 4.35 -9.61 -5.89
N GLN A 106 4.80 -8.38 -5.85
CA GLN A 106 4.32 -7.35 -4.93
C GLN A 106 3.82 -6.14 -5.71
N ILE A 107 2.69 -5.59 -5.28
CA ILE A 107 2.13 -4.37 -5.85
C ILE A 107 1.80 -3.39 -4.73
N MET A 108 2.15 -2.12 -4.93
CA MET A 108 1.70 -1.02 -4.11
C MET A 108 0.96 -0.02 -4.97
N SER A 109 -0.22 0.39 -4.52
CA SER A 109 -1.04 1.40 -5.17
C SER A 109 -1.65 2.34 -4.14
N GLY A 110 -1.81 3.60 -4.50
CA GLY A 110 -2.44 4.55 -3.60
C GLY A 110 -2.23 6.01 -3.97
N CYS A 111 -2.72 6.87 -3.13
CA CYS A 111 -2.72 8.31 -3.33
C CYS A 111 -2.36 9.08 -2.06
N ASP A 112 -1.72 10.22 -2.24
CA ASP A 112 -1.46 11.22 -1.22
C ASP A 112 -2.39 12.40 -1.41
N LEU A 113 -3.11 12.74 -0.35
CA LEU A 113 -3.98 13.90 -0.25
C LEU A 113 -3.21 15.07 0.35
N GLY A 114 -3.10 16.16 -0.38
CA GLY A 114 -2.51 17.39 0.13
C GLY A 114 -3.41 18.13 1.12
N PRO A 115 -2.86 19.08 1.88
CA PRO A 115 -3.63 19.89 2.83
C PRO A 115 -4.68 20.77 2.15
N ASP A 116 -4.53 21.05 0.85
CA ASP A 116 -5.49 21.77 0.01
C ASP A 116 -6.64 20.87 -0.50
N GLY A 117 -6.63 19.59 -0.13
CA GLY A 117 -7.64 18.60 -0.56
C GLY A 117 -7.44 18.06 -1.97
N ARG A 118 -6.30 18.30 -2.62
CA ARG A 118 -5.96 17.80 -3.94
C ARG A 118 -5.00 16.64 -3.90
N LEU A 119 -4.91 15.92 -5.03
CA LEU A 119 -3.91 14.88 -5.21
C LEU A 119 -2.50 15.50 -5.15
N LEU A 120 -1.70 15.06 -4.19
CA LEU A 120 -0.30 15.42 -4.08
C LEU A 120 0.56 14.46 -4.93
N ARG A 121 0.29 13.16 -4.85
CA ARG A 121 0.95 12.11 -5.63
C ARG A 121 0.09 10.86 -5.74
N GLY A 122 0.18 10.16 -6.87
CA GLY A 122 -0.41 8.84 -7.09
C GLY A 122 0.67 7.79 -7.34
N TYR A 123 0.37 6.54 -6.96
CA TYR A 123 1.30 5.41 -7.03
C TYR A 123 0.62 4.19 -7.63
N HIS A 124 1.33 3.50 -8.52
CA HIS A 124 1.02 2.13 -8.92
C HIS A 124 2.29 1.47 -9.40
N GLN A 125 2.86 0.59 -8.59
CA GLN A 125 4.16 0.00 -8.86
C GLN A 125 4.23 -1.46 -8.47
N HIS A 126 5.01 -2.22 -9.25
CA HIS A 126 5.14 -3.66 -9.17
C HIS A 126 6.60 -4.05 -8.94
N ALA A 127 6.80 -5.08 -8.13
CA ALA A 127 8.08 -5.74 -7.92
C ALA A 127 7.96 -7.24 -8.16
N TYR A 128 9.02 -7.85 -8.70
CA TYR A 128 9.15 -9.30 -8.87
C TYR A 128 10.39 -9.80 -8.15
N ASP A 129 10.22 -10.81 -7.30
CA ASP A 129 11.29 -11.37 -6.46
C ASP A 129 12.11 -10.30 -5.71
N GLY A 130 11.39 -9.30 -5.18
CA GLY A 130 11.98 -8.20 -4.40
C GLY A 130 12.70 -7.12 -5.22
N LYS A 131 12.62 -7.17 -6.55
CA LYS A 131 13.23 -6.18 -7.45
C LYS A 131 12.14 -5.39 -8.18
N ASP A 132 12.39 -4.10 -8.41
CA ASP A 132 11.50 -3.29 -9.23
C ASP A 132 11.23 -3.94 -10.57
N TYR A 133 9.98 -3.94 -11.01
CA TYR A 133 9.55 -4.47 -12.29
C TYR A 133 9.01 -3.37 -13.20
N ILE A 134 7.90 -2.77 -12.84
CA ILE A 134 7.30 -1.65 -13.59
C ILE A 134 6.60 -0.69 -12.62
N ALA A 135 6.67 0.59 -12.88
CA ALA A 135 6.01 1.61 -12.08
C ALA A 135 5.34 2.66 -12.97
N LEU A 136 4.17 3.11 -12.53
CA LEU A 136 3.54 4.31 -13.07
C LEU A 136 4.35 5.54 -12.64
N ASN A 137 4.72 6.38 -13.59
CA ASN A 137 5.45 7.60 -13.32
C ASN A 137 4.58 8.64 -12.61
N GLU A 138 5.21 9.63 -12.01
CA GLU A 138 4.53 10.68 -11.25
C GLU A 138 3.54 11.50 -12.11
N ASP A 139 3.77 11.57 -13.42
CA ASP A 139 2.85 12.20 -14.38
C ASP A 139 1.52 11.45 -14.55
N LEU A 140 1.43 10.22 -14.03
CA LEU A 140 0.29 9.31 -14.14
C LEU A 140 -0.12 8.99 -15.60
N ARG A 141 0.82 9.11 -16.53
CA ARG A 141 0.61 8.95 -17.98
C ARG A 141 1.58 7.99 -18.65
N SER A 142 2.68 7.72 -18.01
CA SER A 142 3.78 6.91 -18.55
C SER A 142 4.30 5.91 -17.53
N TRP A 143 5.03 4.92 -18.00
CA TRP A 143 5.58 3.82 -17.22
C TRP A 143 7.09 3.81 -17.26
N THR A 144 7.70 3.36 -16.18
CA THR A 144 9.12 3.01 -16.12
C THR A 144 9.26 1.51 -15.92
N ALA A 145 9.80 0.82 -16.93
CA ALA A 145 10.15 -0.60 -16.87
C ALA A 145 11.60 -0.76 -16.41
N ALA A 146 11.85 -1.67 -15.47
CA ALA A 146 13.17 -1.87 -14.90
C ALA A 146 14.12 -2.69 -15.79
N ASP A 147 13.56 -3.54 -16.65
CA ASP A 147 14.34 -4.42 -17.54
C ASP A 147 13.55 -4.78 -18.83
N MET A 148 14.16 -5.61 -19.68
CA MET A 148 13.57 -6.03 -20.95
C MET A 148 12.30 -6.86 -20.78
N ALA A 149 12.17 -7.64 -19.70
CA ALA A 149 10.96 -8.40 -19.39
C ALA A 149 9.81 -7.44 -19.09
N ALA A 150 10.04 -6.44 -18.27
CA ALA A 150 9.07 -5.40 -17.92
C ALA A 150 8.67 -4.53 -19.12
N HIS A 151 9.56 -4.34 -20.12
CA HIS A 151 9.21 -3.66 -21.37
C HIS A 151 8.10 -4.37 -22.16
N ASN A 152 7.99 -5.69 -22.06
CA ASN A 152 6.86 -6.42 -22.66
C ASN A 152 5.53 -6.02 -22.00
N THR A 153 5.51 -5.88 -20.69
CA THR A 153 4.34 -5.41 -19.94
C THR A 153 4.04 -3.95 -20.25
N GLN A 154 5.04 -3.08 -20.30
CA GLN A 154 4.88 -1.67 -20.66
C GLN A 154 4.18 -1.52 -22.00
N ARG A 155 4.63 -2.22 -23.05
CA ARG A 155 3.99 -2.17 -24.38
C ARG A 155 2.52 -2.58 -24.36
N LYS A 156 2.19 -3.63 -23.59
CA LYS A 156 0.80 -4.08 -23.42
C LYS A 156 -0.06 -3.02 -22.72
N TRP A 157 0.47 -2.42 -21.68
CA TRP A 157 -0.27 -1.43 -20.89
C TRP A 157 -0.41 -0.10 -21.61
N GLU A 158 0.57 0.29 -22.42
CA GLU A 158 0.45 1.43 -23.34
C GLU A 158 -0.64 1.19 -24.39
N ALA A 159 -0.66 0.01 -25.02
CA ALA A 159 -1.69 -0.34 -26.00
C ALA A 159 -3.10 -0.39 -25.39
N ALA A 160 -3.24 -0.85 -24.15
CA ALA A 160 -4.50 -0.93 -23.41
C ALA A 160 -4.89 0.39 -22.71
N ARG A 161 -4.04 1.42 -22.76
CA ARG A 161 -4.24 2.72 -22.10
C ARG A 161 -4.44 2.59 -20.58
N GLU A 162 -3.73 1.66 -19.97
CA GLU A 162 -3.82 1.37 -18.53
C GLU A 162 -3.51 2.58 -17.65
N ALA A 163 -2.56 3.42 -18.04
CA ALA A 163 -2.19 4.62 -17.28
C ALA A 163 -3.38 5.59 -17.13
N GLU A 164 -4.23 5.72 -18.15
CA GLU A 164 -5.41 6.60 -18.08
C GLU A 164 -6.43 6.10 -17.05
N GLN A 165 -6.63 4.77 -16.95
CA GLN A 165 -7.53 4.15 -15.98
C GLN A 165 -7.02 4.35 -14.56
N TRP A 166 -5.71 4.14 -14.34
CA TRP A 166 -5.08 4.38 -13.05
C TRP A 166 -5.13 5.84 -12.64
N ARG A 167 -4.84 6.74 -13.58
CA ARG A 167 -4.94 8.18 -13.34
C ARG A 167 -6.34 8.59 -12.90
N ALA A 168 -7.38 8.14 -13.61
CA ALA A 168 -8.77 8.43 -13.26
C ALA A 168 -9.12 7.94 -11.85
N TYR A 169 -8.66 6.74 -11.47
CA TYR A 169 -8.86 6.20 -10.13
C TYR A 169 -8.09 7.02 -9.07
N LEU A 170 -6.81 7.32 -9.30
CA LEU A 170 -5.95 7.99 -8.33
C LEU A 170 -6.40 9.45 -8.08
N GLU A 171 -6.78 10.15 -9.14
CA GLU A 171 -7.29 11.54 -9.05
C GLU A 171 -8.72 11.63 -8.52
N GLY A 172 -9.51 10.55 -8.61
CA GLY A 172 -10.92 10.50 -8.22
C GLY A 172 -11.18 9.57 -7.03
N GLY A 173 -11.54 8.34 -7.30
CA GLY A 173 -12.02 7.37 -6.32
C GLY A 173 -11.08 7.13 -5.14
N CYS A 174 -9.76 7.12 -5.37
CA CYS A 174 -8.76 6.96 -4.32
C CYS A 174 -8.86 8.09 -3.27
N LEU A 175 -8.92 9.34 -3.71
CA LEU A 175 -9.07 10.50 -2.82
C LEU A 175 -10.44 10.52 -2.13
N GLU A 176 -11.50 10.14 -2.83
CA GLU A 176 -12.85 10.07 -2.25
C GLU A 176 -12.91 9.06 -1.10
N TRP A 177 -12.35 7.87 -1.29
CA TRP A 177 -12.26 6.85 -0.24
C TRP A 177 -11.38 7.30 0.92
N LEU A 178 -10.21 7.90 0.63
CA LEU A 178 -9.32 8.43 1.68
C LEU A 178 -10.05 9.45 2.55
N ARG A 179 -10.75 10.41 1.95
CA ARG A 179 -11.53 11.41 2.71
C ARG A 179 -12.60 10.75 3.58
N ARG A 180 -13.29 9.73 3.06
CA ARG A 180 -14.29 8.97 3.82
C ARG A 180 -13.66 8.28 5.04
N TYR A 181 -12.53 7.62 4.86
CA TYR A 181 -11.83 6.95 5.95
C TYR A 181 -11.32 7.93 7.00
N LEU A 182 -10.77 9.06 6.58
CA LEU A 182 -10.32 10.11 7.49
C LEU A 182 -11.46 10.70 8.33
N GLU A 183 -12.65 10.80 7.78
CA GLU A 183 -13.82 11.24 8.53
C GLU A 183 -14.31 10.15 9.51
N ASN A 184 -14.43 8.91 9.05
CA ASN A 184 -14.89 7.79 9.87
C ASN A 184 -13.95 7.50 11.04
N GLY A 185 -12.64 7.63 10.83
CA GLY A 185 -11.59 7.38 11.83
C GLY A 185 -10.97 8.64 12.43
N LYS A 186 -11.60 9.80 12.32
CA LYS A 186 -10.99 11.11 12.67
C LYS A 186 -10.40 11.17 14.09
N GLU A 187 -11.03 10.51 15.06
CA GLU A 187 -10.58 10.52 16.45
C GLU A 187 -9.23 9.82 16.65
N THR A 188 -8.90 8.88 15.79
CA THR A 188 -7.64 8.15 15.81
C THR A 188 -6.66 8.58 14.73
N LEU A 189 -7.13 8.74 13.48
CA LEU A 189 -6.28 9.04 12.34
C LEU A 189 -5.77 10.49 12.32
N GLN A 190 -6.52 11.41 12.92
CA GLN A 190 -6.18 12.84 12.97
C GLN A 190 -5.70 13.29 14.35
N ARG A 191 -5.25 12.33 15.21
CA ARG A 191 -4.59 12.60 16.47
C ARG A 191 -3.08 12.69 16.29
N ALA A 192 -2.43 13.31 17.28
CA ALA A 192 -0.98 13.22 17.46
C ALA A 192 -0.69 12.71 18.86
N ASP A 193 -0.06 11.55 18.97
CA ASP A 193 0.38 10.99 20.25
C ASP A 193 1.87 11.28 20.40
N PRO A 194 2.33 12.00 21.43
CA PRO A 194 3.73 12.32 21.64
C PRO A 194 4.50 11.05 22.05
N PRO A 195 5.81 10.95 21.73
CA PRO A 195 6.63 9.86 22.18
C PRO A 195 6.87 9.93 23.69
N LYS A 196 6.91 8.77 24.34
CA LYS A 196 7.56 8.61 25.66
C LYS A 196 9.02 8.31 25.38
N THR A 197 9.93 9.16 25.89
CA THR A 197 11.37 9.06 25.60
C THR A 197 12.18 8.77 26.84
N TYR A 198 13.21 7.95 26.68
CA TYR A 198 14.23 7.71 27.69
C TYR A 198 15.54 7.30 27.04
N VAL A 199 16.65 7.51 27.75
CA VAL A 199 17.99 7.15 27.30
C VAL A 199 18.55 6.07 28.21
N THR A 200 19.10 5.03 27.60
CA THR A 200 19.81 3.95 28.32
C THR A 200 21.30 4.04 28.03
N HIS A 201 22.10 3.65 29.03
CA HIS A 201 23.56 3.66 28.98
C HIS A 201 24.07 2.21 29.03
N HIS A 202 24.88 1.84 28.04
CA HIS A 202 25.42 0.49 27.90
C HIS A 202 26.95 0.55 27.78
N PRO A 203 27.72 0.27 28.85
CA PRO A 203 29.17 0.21 28.75
C PRO A 203 29.62 -0.89 27.76
N VAL A 204 30.56 -0.54 26.88
CA VAL A 204 31.17 -1.44 25.90
C VAL A 204 32.60 -1.81 26.35
N SER A 205 33.31 -0.86 26.99
CA SER A 205 34.65 -1.00 27.55
C SER A 205 34.83 0.00 28.69
N ASP A 206 36.04 0.04 29.30
CA ASP A 206 36.36 1.04 30.33
C ASP A 206 36.33 2.50 29.83
N HIS A 207 36.37 2.68 28.53
CA HIS A 207 36.46 4.01 27.86
C HIS A 207 35.35 4.32 26.90
N GLU A 208 34.46 3.36 26.63
CA GLU A 208 33.36 3.55 25.67
C GLU A 208 32.02 3.06 26.21
N ALA A 209 30.97 3.77 25.89
CA ALA A 209 29.60 3.37 26.20
C ALA A 209 28.66 3.73 25.05
N THR A 210 27.66 2.89 24.83
CA THR A 210 26.56 3.18 23.89
C THR A 210 25.44 3.88 24.65
N LEU A 211 25.05 5.05 24.15
CA LEU A 211 23.81 5.70 24.56
C LEU A 211 22.72 5.33 23.57
N ARG A 212 21.58 4.87 24.07
CA ARG A 212 20.43 4.49 23.24
C ARG A 212 19.22 5.31 23.62
N CYS A 213 18.72 6.09 22.68
CA CYS A 213 17.48 6.82 22.82
C CYS A 213 16.30 5.95 22.40
N TRP A 214 15.27 5.90 23.24
CA TRP A 214 14.01 5.21 22.99
C TRP A 214 12.88 6.22 22.84
N ALA A 215 12.05 6.02 21.83
CA ALA A 215 10.82 6.77 21.67
C ALA A 215 9.67 5.76 21.45
N LEU A 216 8.67 5.78 22.30
CA LEU A 216 7.61 4.79 22.35
C LEU A 216 6.22 5.43 22.36
N GLY A 217 5.27 4.74 21.73
CA GLY A 217 3.84 5.08 21.81
C GLY A 217 3.44 6.33 21.04
N PHE A 218 4.27 6.80 20.11
CA PHE A 218 3.95 7.98 19.30
C PHE A 218 3.16 7.60 18.03
N TYR A 219 2.38 8.56 17.56
CA TYR A 219 1.66 8.49 16.29
C TYR A 219 1.54 9.90 15.71
N PRO A 220 1.70 10.13 14.40
CA PRO A 220 2.11 9.16 13.37
C PRO A 220 3.56 8.70 13.50
N ALA A 221 4.03 7.81 12.60
CA ALA A 221 5.38 7.24 12.64
C ALA A 221 6.48 8.26 12.37
N GLU A 222 6.20 9.34 11.63
CA GLU A 222 7.17 10.42 11.35
C GLU A 222 7.67 11.03 12.66
N ILE A 223 8.99 10.98 12.87
CA ILE A 223 9.65 11.51 14.06
C ILE A 223 11.09 11.89 13.74
N THR A 224 11.57 12.92 14.41
CA THR A 224 12.98 13.32 14.37
C THR A 224 13.55 13.27 15.78
N LEU A 225 14.63 12.50 15.97
CA LEU A 225 15.40 12.41 17.22
C LEU A 225 16.80 12.93 16.97
N THR A 226 17.26 13.84 17.81
CA THR A 226 18.60 14.47 17.71
C THR A 226 19.32 14.43 19.05
N TRP A 227 20.63 14.17 19.00
CA TRP A 227 21.53 14.37 20.14
C TRP A 227 22.04 15.81 20.15
N GLN A 228 22.00 16.46 21.31
CA GLN A 228 22.54 17.80 21.54
C GLN A 228 23.64 17.74 22.60
#